data_b3dc731c65d0a4a38182274dfc0b2791
#
_entry.id   b3dc731c65d0a4a38182274dfc0b2791
#
_cell.length_a   1.000
_cell.length_b   1.000
_cell.length_c   1.000
_cell.angle_alpha   90.00
_cell.angle_beta   90.00
_cell.angle_gamma   90.00
#
_symmetry.space_group_name_H-M   'P 1'
#
loop_
_entity.id
_entity.type
_entity.pdbx_description
1 polymer ?
#
loop_
_entity_poly.entity_id
_entity_poly.type
_entity_poly.pdbx_seq_one_letter_code
_entity_poly.pdbx_strand_id
1 'polypeptide(L)'
;MKKVLHIISHTHWDREWYMSFEQHRMRLVELMDSLIEKMEHDERYCYFHLDGQTIIIEDYLEICPHMRERLFALIKAGRIQVGPWYVLQDEYLTSGEANVRNMSEGLRFCKENGVEPVKSGYMPDAFGNIAQLPQILDGFNIDNAVFGRGIGQILADNTVATTGEAPGKELIWYGADGTHIMGIMFTDWYNNANELPSEDETEIKEVYGKLIESIVKTANSPHLLAMNGCDHQPIQLNLPESIENAKRIFGDKVEIKHSNFKDFIDEIRPYSGKFTEVRGELASQYTSGIRPLTDTASTNIPMKQKNHKVQNALTHISEPINAMSMLVGDSYRDDMLRYAWKKLM
;
A
#
# COMPACT_ATOMS: atom_id res chain seq x y z
N MET A 1 -5.96 8.04 28.15
CA MET A 1 -4.89 7.19 27.60
C MET A 1 -4.01 8.11 26.77
N LYS A 2 -2.68 8.00 26.87
CA LYS A 2 -1.75 8.78 26.06
C LYS A 2 -1.90 8.36 24.60
N LYS A 3 -1.88 9.31 23.67
CA LYS A 3 -1.94 9.01 22.23
C LYS A 3 -0.56 8.59 21.71
N VAL A 4 -0.55 7.81 20.64
CA VAL A 4 0.67 7.35 19.95
C VAL A 4 0.59 7.76 18.49
N LEU A 5 1.52 8.57 18.02
CA LEU A 5 1.65 8.97 16.62
C LEU A 5 2.65 8.04 15.94
N HIS A 6 2.17 7.22 15.02
CA HIS A 6 2.98 6.36 14.18
C HIS A 6 3.30 7.10 12.88
N ILE A 7 4.54 7.49 12.71
CA ILE A 7 5.03 8.08 11.46
C ILE A 7 5.60 6.95 10.62
N ILE A 8 4.99 6.69 9.46
CA ILE A 8 5.42 5.67 8.51
C ILE A 8 6.03 6.36 7.29
N SER A 9 7.34 6.19 7.12
CA SER A 9 8.02 6.65 5.90
C SER A 9 7.69 5.72 4.75
N HIS A 10 7.35 6.30 3.60
CA HIS A 10 6.96 5.55 2.42
C HIS A 10 7.20 6.34 1.13
N THR A 11 6.98 5.69 0.00
CA THR A 11 6.71 6.33 -1.30
C THR A 11 5.40 5.77 -1.85
N HIS A 12 4.74 6.50 -2.75
CA HIS A 12 3.83 5.92 -3.73
C HIS A 12 4.52 5.92 -5.09
N TRP A 13 4.45 4.81 -5.82
CA TRP A 13 5.26 4.65 -7.02
C TRP A 13 4.44 4.16 -8.21
N ASP A 14 3.99 5.10 -9.05
CA ASP A 14 3.52 4.80 -10.39
C ASP A 14 4.72 4.52 -11.29
N ARG A 15 4.70 3.40 -12.01
CA ARG A 15 5.75 3.05 -12.96
C ARG A 15 5.71 3.95 -14.21
N GLU A 16 4.55 4.46 -14.54
CA GLU A 16 4.31 5.41 -15.64
C GLU A 16 3.06 6.26 -15.32
N TRP A 17 3.18 7.57 -15.37
CA TRP A 17 2.08 8.52 -15.18
C TRP A 17 2.33 9.81 -15.94
N TYR A 18 2.82 10.90 -15.29
CA TYR A 18 3.15 12.18 -15.93
C TYR A 18 4.53 12.18 -16.61
N MET A 19 5.29 11.14 -16.46
CA MET A 19 6.54 10.84 -17.16
C MET A 19 6.48 9.43 -17.73
N SER A 20 7.34 9.12 -18.70
CA SER A 20 7.50 7.78 -19.21
C SER A 20 8.12 6.84 -18.16
N PHE A 21 7.94 5.54 -18.34
CA PHE A 21 8.48 4.50 -17.46
C PHE A 21 9.98 4.69 -17.16
N GLU A 22 10.80 4.93 -18.18
CA GLU A 22 12.25 5.10 -17.99
C GLU A 22 12.61 6.38 -17.23
N GLN A 23 11.83 7.45 -17.36
CA GLN A 23 12.04 8.67 -16.60
C GLN A 23 11.68 8.48 -15.11
N HIS A 24 10.57 7.78 -14.82
CA HIS A 24 10.23 7.40 -13.45
C HIS A 24 11.26 6.43 -12.88
N ARG A 25 11.75 5.46 -13.66
CA ARG A 25 12.77 4.50 -13.23
C ARG A 25 14.10 5.19 -12.84
N MET A 26 14.50 6.26 -13.52
CA MET A 26 15.66 7.06 -13.11
C MET A 26 15.46 7.72 -11.75
N ARG A 27 14.27 8.26 -11.48
CA ARG A 27 13.93 8.78 -10.14
C ARG A 27 13.89 7.68 -9.07
N LEU A 28 13.46 6.48 -9.45
CA LEU A 28 13.49 5.33 -8.55
C LEU A 28 14.93 4.99 -8.14
N VAL A 29 15.88 5.05 -9.06
CA VAL A 29 17.30 4.85 -8.74
C VAL A 29 17.78 5.89 -7.73
N GLU A 30 17.47 7.17 -7.93
CA GLU A 30 17.84 8.24 -7.00
C GLU A 30 17.23 8.04 -5.60
N LEU A 31 15.94 7.66 -5.54
CA LEU A 31 15.26 7.37 -4.27
C LEU A 31 15.90 6.19 -3.55
N MET A 32 16.10 5.07 -4.27
CA MET A 32 16.62 3.84 -3.69
C MET A 32 18.08 3.98 -3.22
N ASP A 33 18.93 4.65 -3.99
CA ASP A 33 20.32 4.92 -3.61
C ASP A 33 20.36 5.78 -2.33
N SER A 34 19.58 6.87 -2.29
CA SER A 34 19.48 7.75 -1.13
C SER A 34 18.93 7.02 0.11
N LEU A 35 17.93 6.16 -0.08
CA LEU A 35 17.32 5.36 0.99
C LEU A 35 18.32 4.37 1.59
N ILE A 36 19.01 3.60 0.74
CA ILE A 36 19.98 2.61 1.18
C ILE A 36 21.12 3.30 1.94
N GLU A 37 21.68 4.36 1.37
CA GLU A 37 22.76 5.13 2.00
C GLU A 37 22.32 5.73 3.36
N LYS A 38 21.14 6.35 3.42
CA LYS A 38 20.61 6.91 4.68
C LYS A 38 20.45 5.84 5.74
N MET A 39 19.86 4.70 5.39
CA MET A 39 19.63 3.62 6.36
C MET A 39 20.91 2.96 6.85
N GLU A 40 21.94 2.84 6.03
CA GLU A 40 23.21 2.25 6.42
C GLU A 40 23.99 3.17 7.39
N HIS A 41 23.83 4.49 7.30
CA HIS A 41 24.58 5.46 8.07
C HIS A 41 23.82 6.09 9.26
N ASP A 42 22.48 5.90 9.31
CA ASP A 42 21.66 6.43 10.41
C ASP A 42 20.63 5.38 10.88
N GLU A 43 20.94 4.74 12.00
CA GLU A 43 20.05 3.74 12.61
C GLU A 43 18.72 4.32 13.09
N ARG A 44 18.63 5.65 13.31
CA ARG A 44 17.41 6.35 13.72
C ARG A 44 16.37 6.39 12.59
N TYR A 45 16.82 6.26 11.31
CA TYR A 45 15.92 6.05 10.17
C TYR A 45 15.50 4.59 10.14
N CYS A 46 14.49 4.23 10.97
CA CYS A 46 14.20 2.84 11.33
C CYS A 46 13.56 2.04 10.20
N TYR A 47 12.56 2.61 9.54
CA TYR A 47 11.69 1.89 8.61
C TYR A 47 11.41 2.70 7.34
N PHE A 48 11.15 1.99 6.24
CA PHE A 48 10.61 2.55 5.01
C PHE A 48 9.67 1.56 4.34
N HIS A 49 8.45 1.96 4.04
CA HIS A 49 7.48 1.14 3.34
C HIS A 49 7.58 1.39 1.83
N LEU A 50 7.99 0.36 1.09
CA LEU A 50 8.23 0.43 -0.34
C LEU A 50 6.94 0.12 -1.11
N ASP A 51 5.93 0.99 -0.95
CA ASP A 51 4.65 1.05 -1.67
C ASP A 51 3.84 -0.25 -1.77
N GLY A 52 4.09 -1.24 -0.91
CA GLY A 52 3.35 -2.50 -0.94
C GLY A 52 3.54 -3.35 -2.19
N GLN A 53 4.46 -3.03 -3.09
CA GLN A 53 4.70 -3.72 -4.34
C GLN A 53 6.16 -4.17 -4.50
N THR A 54 6.39 -5.29 -5.19
CA THR A 54 7.73 -5.86 -5.36
C THR A 54 8.37 -5.54 -6.70
N ILE A 55 7.59 -5.17 -7.71
CA ILE A 55 8.09 -4.89 -9.07
C ILE A 55 9.13 -3.76 -9.10
N ILE A 56 9.01 -2.76 -8.24
CA ILE A 56 9.95 -1.64 -8.17
C ILE A 56 11.35 -2.09 -7.74
N ILE A 57 11.47 -3.20 -7.02
CA ILE A 57 12.77 -3.82 -6.72
C ILE A 57 13.38 -4.43 -7.99
N GLU A 58 12.56 -5.09 -8.82
CA GLU A 58 13.01 -5.62 -10.11
C GLU A 58 13.44 -4.47 -11.04
N ASP A 59 12.64 -3.40 -11.12
CA ASP A 59 12.92 -2.21 -11.93
C ASP A 59 14.24 -1.51 -11.51
N TYR A 60 14.48 -1.40 -10.19
CA TYR A 60 15.71 -0.83 -9.66
C TYR A 60 16.92 -1.72 -9.94
N LEU A 61 16.82 -3.02 -9.65
CA LEU A 61 17.95 -3.95 -9.77
C LEU A 61 18.29 -4.29 -11.23
N GLU A 62 17.40 -4.04 -12.17
CA GLU A 62 17.72 -4.13 -13.61
C GLU A 62 18.77 -3.07 -13.99
N ILE A 63 18.73 -1.88 -13.38
CA ILE A 63 19.70 -0.80 -13.62
C ILE A 63 20.90 -0.91 -12.67
N CYS A 64 20.66 -1.23 -11.39
CA CYS A 64 21.67 -1.24 -10.34
C CYS A 64 21.85 -2.65 -9.72
N PRO A 65 22.25 -3.67 -10.51
CA PRO A 65 22.35 -5.04 -10.00
C PRO A 65 23.40 -5.19 -8.89
N HIS A 66 24.39 -4.32 -8.85
CA HIS A 66 25.43 -4.28 -7.82
C HIS A 66 24.91 -3.87 -6.43
N MET A 67 23.75 -3.23 -6.35
CA MET A 67 23.11 -2.81 -5.09
C MET A 67 22.31 -3.94 -4.42
N ARG A 68 22.17 -5.09 -5.08
CA ARG A 68 21.31 -6.19 -4.61
C ARG A 68 21.59 -6.61 -3.17
N GLU A 69 22.84 -6.86 -2.82
CA GLU A 69 23.20 -7.38 -1.50
C GLU A 69 22.88 -6.35 -0.40
N ARG A 70 23.21 -5.07 -0.63
CA ARG A 70 22.93 -3.98 0.29
C ARG A 70 21.43 -3.81 0.52
N LEU A 71 20.65 -3.75 -0.57
CA LEU A 71 19.19 -3.64 -0.51
C LEU A 71 18.57 -4.81 0.26
N PHE A 72 18.92 -6.05 -0.11
CA PHE A 72 18.34 -7.22 0.55
C PHE A 72 18.80 -7.40 2.01
N ALA A 73 19.95 -6.87 2.41
CA ALA A 73 20.34 -6.80 3.80
C ALA A 73 19.34 -5.95 4.62
N LEU A 74 18.97 -4.78 4.12
CA LEU A 74 17.99 -3.89 4.77
C LEU A 74 16.57 -4.48 4.77
N ILE A 75 16.15 -5.13 3.69
CA ILE A 75 14.84 -5.81 3.62
C ILE A 75 14.78 -6.96 4.62
N LYS A 76 15.80 -7.83 4.67
CA LYS A 76 15.89 -8.96 5.61
C LYS A 76 15.96 -8.52 7.08
N ALA A 77 16.54 -7.35 7.33
CA ALA A 77 16.52 -6.72 8.66
C ALA A 77 15.13 -6.11 9.01
N GLY A 78 14.14 -6.12 8.09
CA GLY A 78 12.83 -5.54 8.28
C GLY A 78 12.80 -4.01 8.22
N ARG A 79 13.91 -3.38 7.83
CA ARG A 79 14.02 -1.92 7.75
C ARG A 79 13.38 -1.36 6.49
N ILE A 80 13.52 -2.04 5.34
CA ILE A 80 12.76 -1.77 4.13
C ILE A 80 11.67 -2.83 4.01
N GLN A 81 10.41 -2.39 3.99
CA GLN A 81 9.24 -3.25 3.95
C GLN A 81 8.69 -3.35 2.53
N VAL A 82 8.43 -4.56 2.05
CA VAL A 82 8.09 -4.86 0.65
C VAL A 82 6.87 -5.75 0.52
N GLY A 83 6.17 -5.69 -0.61
CA GLY A 83 4.99 -6.49 -0.91
C GLY A 83 3.78 -6.12 -0.04
N PRO A 84 2.69 -6.89 -0.10
CA PRO A 84 2.57 -8.25 -0.64
C PRO A 84 2.32 -8.35 -2.15
N TRP A 85 1.92 -7.26 -2.80
CA TRP A 85 1.60 -7.25 -4.22
C TRP A 85 2.86 -7.36 -5.10
N TYR A 86 2.68 -7.87 -6.32
CA TYR A 86 3.70 -7.74 -7.36
C TYR A 86 3.73 -6.30 -7.89
N VAL A 87 2.58 -5.78 -8.28
CA VAL A 87 2.37 -4.40 -8.73
C VAL A 87 1.05 -3.87 -8.14
N LEU A 88 0.97 -2.59 -7.82
CA LEU A 88 -0.31 -1.98 -7.45
C LEU A 88 -1.20 -1.88 -8.69
N GLN A 89 -2.42 -2.37 -8.56
CA GLN A 89 -3.43 -2.41 -9.61
C GLN A 89 -4.63 -1.53 -9.28
N ASP A 90 -5.41 -1.17 -10.30
CA ASP A 90 -6.79 -0.73 -10.10
C ASP A 90 -7.70 -1.95 -10.13
N GLU A 91 -8.26 -2.29 -8.98
CA GLU A 91 -9.04 -3.51 -8.77
C GLU A 91 -10.26 -3.62 -9.69
N TYR A 92 -10.90 -2.50 -10.04
CA TYR A 92 -12.06 -2.47 -10.94
C TYR A 92 -11.72 -2.73 -12.41
N LEU A 93 -10.47 -2.51 -12.80
CA LEU A 93 -10.02 -2.68 -14.18
C LEU A 93 -9.40 -4.05 -14.44
N THR A 94 -9.05 -4.76 -13.38
CA THR A 94 -8.46 -6.11 -13.42
C THR A 94 -9.51 -7.16 -13.04
N SER A 95 -9.28 -8.42 -13.41
CA SER A 95 -10.18 -9.50 -12.98
C SER A 95 -9.80 -10.01 -11.58
N GLY A 96 -10.72 -10.75 -10.95
CA GLY A 96 -10.44 -11.45 -9.71
C GLY A 96 -9.23 -12.40 -9.83
N GLU A 97 -9.10 -13.11 -10.95
CA GLU A 97 -7.94 -13.97 -11.23
C GLU A 97 -6.64 -13.17 -11.32
N ALA A 98 -6.65 -12.02 -11.98
CA ALA A 98 -5.47 -11.15 -12.07
C ALA A 98 -5.07 -10.63 -10.67
N ASN A 99 -6.01 -10.25 -9.82
CA ASN A 99 -5.75 -9.83 -8.44
C ASN A 99 -5.10 -10.96 -7.61
N VAL A 100 -5.62 -12.19 -7.72
CA VAL A 100 -5.04 -13.38 -7.06
C VAL A 100 -3.63 -13.68 -7.58
N ARG A 101 -3.39 -13.58 -8.90
CA ARG A 101 -2.07 -13.79 -9.52
C ARG A 101 -1.08 -12.73 -9.11
N ASN A 102 -1.51 -11.49 -9.05
CA ASN A 102 -0.70 -10.36 -8.60
C ASN A 102 -0.19 -10.59 -7.17
N MET A 103 -1.08 -10.91 -6.23
CA MET A 103 -0.71 -11.27 -4.86
C MET A 103 0.23 -12.48 -4.83
N SER A 104 -0.10 -13.54 -5.56
CA SER A 104 0.71 -14.76 -5.62
C SER A 104 2.13 -14.49 -6.13
N GLU A 105 2.29 -13.62 -7.12
CA GLU A 105 3.60 -13.27 -7.69
C GLU A 105 4.42 -12.41 -6.72
N GLY A 106 3.81 -11.45 -6.04
CA GLY A 106 4.49 -10.65 -5.01
C GLY A 106 4.98 -11.51 -3.84
N LEU A 107 4.12 -12.42 -3.35
CA LEU A 107 4.51 -13.37 -2.29
C LEU A 107 5.58 -14.36 -2.78
N ARG A 108 5.50 -14.81 -4.03
CA ARG A 108 6.53 -15.66 -4.65
C ARG A 108 7.87 -14.95 -4.71
N PHE A 109 7.89 -13.69 -5.15
CA PHE A 109 9.09 -12.86 -5.16
C PHE A 109 9.73 -12.80 -3.77
N CYS A 110 8.95 -12.52 -2.74
CA CYS A 110 9.44 -12.48 -1.35
C CYS A 110 10.03 -13.83 -0.94
N LYS A 111 9.34 -14.94 -1.19
CA LYS A 111 9.80 -16.29 -0.88
C LYS A 111 11.10 -16.66 -1.59
N GLU A 112 11.20 -16.39 -2.91
CA GLU A 112 12.39 -16.68 -3.73
C GLU A 112 13.63 -15.91 -3.24
N ASN A 113 13.43 -14.72 -2.65
CA ASN A 113 14.50 -13.89 -2.11
C ASN A 113 14.75 -14.07 -0.60
N GLY A 114 13.97 -14.92 0.07
CA GLY A 114 14.10 -15.18 1.51
C GLY A 114 13.80 -13.95 2.37
N VAL A 115 12.76 -13.21 2.01
CA VAL A 115 12.29 -12.01 2.73
C VAL A 115 10.81 -12.17 3.12
N GLU A 116 10.42 -11.55 4.24
CA GLU A 116 9.04 -11.55 4.70
C GLU A 116 8.26 -10.41 4.03
N PRO A 117 7.11 -10.69 3.39
CA PRO A 117 6.24 -9.64 2.86
C PRO A 117 5.51 -8.91 3.97
N VAL A 118 5.15 -7.65 3.72
CA VAL A 118 4.19 -6.93 4.57
C VAL A 118 2.86 -7.70 4.55
N LYS A 119 2.27 -7.92 5.72
CA LYS A 119 0.98 -8.60 5.88
C LYS A 119 -0.17 -7.58 5.95
N SER A 120 -0.29 -6.79 4.90
CA SER A 120 -1.35 -5.79 4.75
C SER A 120 -1.76 -5.67 3.28
N GLY A 121 -3.05 -5.64 2.99
CA GLY A 121 -3.58 -5.30 1.68
C GLY A 121 -3.43 -3.80 1.44
N TYR A 122 -2.25 -3.36 1.01
CA TYR A 122 -1.94 -1.96 0.81
C TYR A 122 -2.41 -1.48 -0.55
N MET A 123 -3.40 -0.59 -0.56
CA MET A 123 -4.07 -0.05 -1.76
C MET A 123 -4.17 1.48 -1.64
N PRO A 124 -3.03 2.21 -1.66
CA PRO A 124 -3.00 3.63 -1.28
C PRO A 124 -3.82 4.51 -2.24
N ASP A 125 -3.82 4.19 -3.53
CA ASP A 125 -4.42 5.03 -4.56
C ASP A 125 -5.39 4.29 -5.51
N ALA A 126 -5.81 3.07 -5.17
CA ALA A 126 -6.83 2.35 -5.94
C ALA A 126 -8.11 3.19 -6.11
N PHE A 127 -8.70 3.20 -7.31
CA PHE A 127 -9.80 4.08 -7.68
C PHE A 127 -11.17 3.58 -7.18
N GLY A 128 -11.19 3.04 -6.01
CA GLY A 128 -12.21 2.31 -5.30
C GLY A 128 -11.73 0.90 -5.00
N ASN A 129 -12.42 0.19 -4.09
CA ASN A 129 -12.01 -1.14 -3.67
C ASN A 129 -13.19 -2.11 -3.84
N ILE A 130 -12.93 -3.27 -4.44
CA ILE A 130 -13.96 -4.27 -4.77
C ILE A 130 -14.46 -5.00 -3.53
N ALA A 131 -15.75 -5.37 -3.52
CA ALA A 131 -16.37 -6.13 -2.43
C ALA A 131 -15.70 -7.50 -2.17
N GLN A 132 -14.94 -8.01 -3.13
CA GLN A 132 -14.26 -9.29 -3.03
C GLN A 132 -12.86 -9.19 -2.42
N LEU A 133 -12.32 -7.99 -2.23
CA LEU A 133 -10.96 -7.81 -1.70
C LEU A 133 -10.77 -8.45 -0.31
N PRO A 134 -11.70 -8.34 0.66
CA PRO A 134 -11.58 -9.03 1.94
C PRO A 134 -11.38 -10.55 1.79
N GLN A 135 -12.16 -11.20 0.91
CA GLN A 135 -12.04 -12.63 0.62
C GLN A 135 -10.68 -12.99 0.00
N ILE A 136 -10.21 -12.16 -0.94
CA ILE A 136 -8.90 -12.37 -1.59
C ILE A 136 -7.79 -12.28 -0.54
N LEU A 137 -7.78 -11.25 0.29
CA LEU A 137 -6.77 -11.04 1.32
C LEU A 137 -6.76 -12.15 2.36
N ASP A 138 -7.93 -12.54 2.87
CA ASP A 138 -8.08 -13.64 3.82
C ASP A 138 -7.53 -14.97 3.24
N GLY A 139 -7.79 -15.23 1.95
CA GLY A 139 -7.22 -16.38 1.24
C GLY A 139 -5.69 -16.43 1.22
N PHE A 140 -5.02 -15.30 1.44
CA PHE A 140 -3.57 -15.18 1.61
C PHE A 140 -3.12 -14.99 3.07
N ASN A 141 -4.01 -15.19 4.04
CA ASN A 141 -3.80 -14.96 5.47
C ASN A 141 -3.39 -13.50 5.77
N ILE A 142 -4.07 -12.55 5.13
CA ILE A 142 -3.98 -11.12 5.37
C ILE A 142 -5.34 -10.64 5.88
N ASP A 143 -5.40 -10.19 7.12
CA ASP A 143 -6.64 -9.85 7.83
C ASP A 143 -6.89 -8.34 7.92
N ASN A 144 -6.22 -7.57 7.10
CA ASN A 144 -6.32 -6.12 7.08
C ASN A 144 -6.05 -5.52 5.69
N ALA A 145 -6.58 -4.32 5.46
CA ALA A 145 -6.28 -3.51 4.28
C ALA A 145 -6.07 -2.05 4.69
N VAL A 146 -5.15 -1.37 4.00
CA VAL A 146 -4.89 0.07 4.14
C VAL A 146 -5.11 0.73 2.80
N PHE A 147 -5.96 1.74 2.73
CA PHE A 147 -6.38 2.36 1.47
C PHE A 147 -6.68 3.85 1.60
N GLY A 148 -6.63 4.56 0.46
CA GLY A 148 -6.81 6.01 0.43
C GLY A 148 -8.19 6.48 -0.04
N ARG A 149 -8.95 5.62 -0.75
CA ARG A 149 -10.18 6.04 -1.43
C ARG A 149 -11.36 5.12 -1.12
N GLY A 150 -12.55 5.62 -1.39
CA GLY A 150 -13.76 4.80 -1.50
C GLY A 150 -14.65 4.75 -0.26
N ILE A 151 -14.26 5.32 0.87
CA ILE A 151 -15.11 5.41 2.07
C ILE A 151 -15.84 6.75 2.11
N GLY A 152 -17.14 6.67 2.32
CA GLY A 152 -18.02 7.81 2.56
C GLY A 152 -18.94 7.55 3.73
N GLN A 153 -20.12 8.18 3.73
CA GLN A 153 -21.15 7.93 4.73
C GLN A 153 -21.57 6.45 4.73
N ILE A 154 -21.68 5.88 5.90
CA ILE A 154 -22.18 4.51 6.08
C ILE A 154 -23.70 4.54 6.21
N LEU A 155 -24.39 3.75 5.39
CA LEU A 155 -25.84 3.61 5.37
C LEU A 155 -26.33 2.61 6.44
N ALA A 156 -27.65 2.55 6.64
CA ALA A 156 -28.27 1.68 7.66
C ALA A 156 -28.06 0.18 7.43
N ASP A 157 -27.76 -0.23 6.19
CA ASP A 157 -27.42 -1.61 5.79
C ASP A 157 -25.90 -1.87 5.81
N ASN A 158 -25.12 -0.94 6.34
CA ASN A 158 -23.65 -0.94 6.38
C ASN A 158 -22.96 -0.84 5.00
N THR A 159 -23.66 -0.48 3.94
CA THR A 159 -23.04 -0.14 2.65
C THR A 159 -22.55 1.30 2.64
N VAL A 160 -21.68 1.63 1.67
CA VAL A 160 -21.10 2.97 1.51
C VAL A 160 -21.96 3.81 0.57
N ALA A 161 -22.38 4.97 1.02
CA ALA A 161 -23.06 5.95 0.17
C ALA A 161 -22.09 6.55 -0.86
N THR A 162 -22.64 7.01 -1.99
CA THR A 162 -21.84 7.70 -3.03
C THR A 162 -21.33 9.07 -2.58
N THR A 163 -21.91 9.64 -1.52
CA THR A 163 -21.55 10.96 -0.96
C THR A 163 -21.61 10.92 0.56
N GLY A 164 -21.07 11.94 1.22
CA GLY A 164 -21.05 12.07 2.67
C GLY A 164 -19.78 11.53 3.30
N GLU A 165 -19.49 11.97 4.53
CA GLU A 165 -18.27 11.64 5.26
C GLU A 165 -18.36 10.33 6.04
N ALA A 166 -17.27 9.59 6.09
CA ALA A 166 -17.15 8.43 6.95
C ALA A 166 -17.11 8.84 8.44
N PRO A 167 -17.75 8.06 9.34
CA PRO A 167 -17.76 8.34 10.77
C PRO A 167 -16.41 8.10 11.47
N GLY A 168 -15.49 7.42 10.80
CA GLY A 168 -14.15 7.10 11.29
C GLY A 168 -13.31 6.49 10.19
N LYS A 169 -12.02 6.27 10.46
CA LYS A 169 -11.05 5.79 9.47
C LYS A 169 -10.68 4.32 9.67
N GLU A 170 -10.90 3.76 10.84
CA GLU A 170 -10.74 2.32 11.08
C GLU A 170 -12.11 1.63 11.03
N LEU A 171 -12.17 0.51 10.31
CA LEU A 171 -13.38 -0.20 9.92
C LEU A 171 -13.25 -1.70 10.17
N ILE A 172 -14.38 -2.40 10.22
CA ILE A 172 -14.48 -3.83 9.96
C ILE A 172 -15.17 -3.98 8.60
N TRP A 173 -14.41 -4.40 7.61
CA TRP A 173 -14.90 -4.48 6.24
C TRP A 173 -15.27 -5.91 5.87
N TYR A 174 -16.55 -6.12 5.55
CA TYR A 174 -17.12 -7.40 5.14
C TYR A 174 -17.16 -7.51 3.62
N GLY A 175 -16.57 -8.57 3.09
CA GLY A 175 -16.67 -8.97 1.70
C GLY A 175 -18.04 -9.60 1.36
N ALA A 176 -18.21 -9.89 0.07
CA ALA A 176 -19.46 -10.43 -0.47
C ALA A 176 -19.82 -11.82 0.08
N ASP A 177 -18.82 -12.61 0.50
CA ASP A 177 -18.98 -13.95 1.06
C ASP A 177 -19.14 -13.98 2.60
N GLY A 178 -19.07 -12.80 3.25
CA GLY A 178 -19.11 -12.66 4.69
C GLY A 178 -17.73 -12.69 5.39
N THR A 179 -16.65 -12.96 4.67
CA THR A 179 -15.28 -12.77 5.16
C THR A 179 -15.11 -11.32 5.60
N HIS A 180 -14.37 -11.08 6.68
CA HIS A 180 -14.14 -9.71 7.14
C HIS A 180 -12.68 -9.49 7.52
N ILE A 181 -12.23 -8.24 7.32
CA ILE A 181 -10.88 -7.77 7.64
C ILE A 181 -10.96 -6.40 8.33
N MET A 182 -9.87 -5.98 8.96
CA MET A 182 -9.74 -4.58 9.36
C MET A 182 -9.46 -3.71 8.14
N GLY A 183 -10.26 -2.67 7.95
CA GLY A 183 -10.02 -1.62 6.96
C GLY A 183 -9.48 -0.37 7.62
N ILE A 184 -8.43 0.22 7.05
CA ILE A 184 -7.79 1.44 7.55
C ILE A 184 -7.71 2.43 6.40
N MET A 185 -8.46 3.52 6.49
CA MET A 185 -8.39 4.60 5.51
C MET A 185 -7.47 5.71 6.00
N PHE A 186 -6.64 6.25 5.13
CA PHE A 186 -5.80 7.40 5.49
C PHE A 186 -6.64 8.62 5.88
N THR A 187 -6.21 9.33 6.92
CA THR A 187 -6.74 10.66 7.23
C THR A 187 -5.99 11.68 6.39
N ASP A 188 -6.72 12.55 5.69
CA ASP A 188 -6.15 13.62 4.87
C ASP A 188 -5.12 13.14 3.82
N TRP A 189 -5.30 11.90 3.32
CA TRP A 189 -4.47 11.26 2.30
C TRP A 189 -3.18 10.58 2.83
N TYR A 190 -2.47 9.88 1.94
CA TYR A 190 -1.21 9.17 2.27
C TYR A 190 0.02 10.07 2.31
N ASN A 191 -0.15 11.39 2.25
CA ASN A 191 0.93 12.36 2.40
C ASN A 191 0.70 13.36 3.53
N ASN A 192 -0.16 13.02 4.49
CA ASN A 192 -0.56 13.91 5.57
C ASN A 192 0.59 14.33 6.51
N ALA A 193 1.72 13.64 6.47
CA ALA A 193 2.93 13.94 7.21
C ALA A 193 4.16 14.10 6.27
N ASN A 194 3.93 14.53 5.03
CA ASN A 194 5.01 14.81 4.10
C ASN A 194 5.83 16.04 4.57
N GLU A 195 7.14 15.96 4.47
CA GLU A 195 8.09 17.06 4.81
C GLU A 195 7.88 17.66 6.20
N LEU A 196 7.97 16.84 7.24
CA LEU A 196 7.85 17.29 8.63
C LEU A 196 9.02 18.20 9.03
N PRO A 197 8.77 19.36 9.68
CA PRO A 197 9.83 20.29 10.07
C PRO A 197 10.74 19.70 11.13
N SER A 198 12.05 20.02 11.05
CA SER A 198 13.06 19.45 11.94
C SER A 198 13.79 20.46 12.83
N GLU A 199 13.79 21.75 12.49
CA GLU A 199 14.66 22.75 13.15
C GLU A 199 13.87 23.77 13.97
N ASP A 200 12.92 24.47 13.37
CA ASP A 200 12.15 25.53 14.03
C ASP A 200 11.10 24.96 14.99
N GLU A 201 11.26 25.24 16.28
CA GLU A 201 10.35 24.76 17.32
C GLU A 201 8.92 25.29 17.15
N THR A 202 8.74 26.48 16.62
CA THR A 202 7.42 27.07 16.38
C THR A 202 6.73 26.36 15.23
N GLU A 203 7.45 26.12 14.15
CA GLU A 203 6.96 25.37 13.00
C GLU A 203 6.64 23.92 13.37
N ILE A 204 7.50 23.25 14.14
CA ILE A 204 7.25 21.89 14.66
C ILE A 204 5.95 21.86 15.48
N LYS A 205 5.76 22.82 16.39
CA LYS A 205 4.51 22.90 17.19
C LYS A 205 3.28 23.08 16.32
N GLU A 206 3.37 23.92 15.31
CA GLU A 206 2.25 24.22 14.42
C GLU A 206 1.91 23.00 13.54
N VAL A 207 2.89 22.45 12.81
CA VAL A 207 2.68 21.37 11.85
C VAL A 207 2.25 20.07 12.55
N TYR A 208 3.03 19.62 13.54
CA TYR A 208 2.65 18.41 14.31
C TYR A 208 1.35 18.60 15.09
N GLY A 209 1.08 19.80 15.62
CA GLY A 209 -0.15 20.10 16.31
C GLY A 209 -1.37 19.94 15.41
N LYS A 210 -1.35 20.52 14.22
CA LYS A 210 -2.41 20.39 13.20
C LYS A 210 -2.57 18.95 12.73
N LEU A 211 -1.47 18.24 12.46
CA LEU A 211 -1.48 16.85 12.06
C LEU A 211 -2.16 15.97 13.11
N ILE A 212 -1.74 16.07 14.36
CA ILE A 212 -2.31 15.30 15.47
C ILE A 212 -3.79 15.64 15.65
N GLU A 213 -4.16 16.92 15.60
CA GLU A 213 -5.55 17.35 15.73
C GLU A 213 -6.43 16.80 14.61
N SER A 214 -5.97 16.81 13.36
CA SER A 214 -6.72 16.28 12.22
C SER A 214 -6.96 14.78 12.37
N ILE A 215 -5.92 13.99 12.64
CA ILE A 215 -6.06 12.53 12.77
C ILE A 215 -6.94 12.16 13.95
N VAL A 216 -6.82 12.85 15.08
CA VAL A 216 -7.63 12.61 16.28
C VAL A 216 -9.13 12.73 16.02
N LYS A 217 -9.55 13.61 15.11
CA LYS A 217 -10.99 13.80 14.80
C LYS A 217 -11.63 12.57 14.15
N THR A 218 -10.83 11.73 13.51
CA THR A 218 -11.34 10.59 12.72
C THR A 218 -10.87 9.23 13.25
N ALA A 219 -9.91 9.18 14.20
CA ALA A 219 -9.38 7.94 14.75
C ALA A 219 -10.35 7.32 15.78
N ASN A 220 -10.59 6.01 15.68
CA ASN A 220 -11.37 5.23 16.64
C ASN A 220 -10.50 4.58 17.73
N SER A 221 -9.18 4.83 17.70
CA SER A 221 -8.19 4.32 18.64
C SER A 221 -7.27 5.44 19.15
N PRO A 222 -6.47 5.23 20.20
CA PRO A 222 -5.44 6.19 20.60
C PRO A 222 -4.22 6.21 19.69
N HIS A 223 -4.13 5.31 18.71
CA HIS A 223 -3.03 5.20 17.75
C HIS A 223 -3.36 5.99 16.49
N LEU A 224 -2.48 6.88 16.10
CA LEU A 224 -2.66 7.86 15.03
C LEU A 224 -1.70 7.54 13.89
N LEU A 225 -2.21 7.41 12.66
CA LEU A 225 -1.42 7.07 11.47
C LEU A 225 -1.01 8.34 10.72
N ALA A 226 0.28 8.56 10.62
CA ALA A 226 0.88 9.65 9.87
C ALA A 226 1.78 9.10 8.75
N MET A 227 1.52 9.51 7.51
CA MET A 227 2.20 9.01 6.33
C MET A 227 3.23 10.03 5.83
N ASN A 228 4.52 9.71 6.01
CA ASN A 228 5.64 10.57 5.63
C ASN A 228 6.21 10.14 4.27
N GLY A 229 5.77 10.77 3.24
CA GLY A 229 6.10 10.51 1.85
C GLY A 229 4.99 10.94 0.91
N CYS A 230 5.22 10.83 -0.39
CA CYS A 230 4.28 11.16 -1.46
C CYS A 230 4.70 10.46 -2.76
N ASP A 231 4.01 10.77 -3.87
CA ASP A 231 4.27 10.23 -5.21
C ASP A 231 5.66 10.64 -5.70
N HIS A 232 6.50 9.65 -6.00
CA HIS A 232 7.82 9.84 -6.65
C HIS A 232 8.76 10.86 -5.99
N GLN A 233 8.54 11.17 -4.72
CA GLN A 233 9.39 12.12 -4.00
C GLN A 233 10.60 11.42 -3.38
N PRO A 234 11.74 12.14 -3.22
CA PRO A 234 12.86 11.65 -2.44
C PRO A 234 12.45 11.44 -0.98
N ILE A 235 13.20 10.60 -0.29
CA ILE A 235 13.00 10.39 1.15
C ILE A 235 13.31 11.67 1.94
N GLN A 236 12.65 11.87 3.06
CA GLN A 236 12.96 12.97 3.98
C GLN A 236 14.19 12.60 4.82
N LEU A 237 15.36 13.12 4.45
CA LEU A 237 16.65 12.78 5.08
C LEU A 237 16.75 13.20 6.56
N ASN A 238 16.13 14.32 6.93
CA ASN A 238 16.14 14.89 8.29
C ASN A 238 14.92 14.42 9.14
N LEU A 239 14.21 13.37 8.71
CA LEU A 239 13.08 12.84 9.47
C LEU A 239 13.45 12.38 10.90
N PRO A 240 14.61 11.72 11.14
CA PRO A 240 15.00 11.36 12.49
C PRO A 240 15.12 12.58 13.43
N GLU A 241 15.71 13.67 12.96
CA GLU A 241 15.83 14.94 13.69
C GLU A 241 14.45 15.56 13.97
N SER A 242 13.57 15.55 12.97
CA SER A 242 12.17 16.00 13.11
C SER A 242 11.45 15.23 14.22
N ILE A 243 11.53 13.89 14.20
CA ILE A 243 10.91 13.01 15.21
C ILE A 243 11.51 13.27 16.61
N GLU A 244 12.83 13.40 16.74
CA GLU A 244 13.47 13.66 18.04
C GLU A 244 13.05 15.01 18.65
N ASN A 245 13.00 16.06 17.82
CA ASN A 245 12.55 17.37 18.27
C ASN A 245 11.04 17.38 18.60
N ALA A 246 10.22 16.70 17.82
CA ALA A 246 8.79 16.55 18.12
C ALA A 246 8.56 15.75 19.42
N LYS A 247 9.35 14.70 19.69
CA LYS A 247 9.31 13.96 20.98
C LYS A 247 9.61 14.88 22.16
N ARG A 248 10.59 15.78 22.02
CA ARG A 248 10.94 16.73 23.08
C ARG A 248 9.80 17.69 23.36
N ILE A 249 9.05 18.12 22.34
CA ILE A 249 7.99 19.12 22.44
C ILE A 249 6.65 18.49 22.91
N PHE A 250 6.29 17.34 22.38
CA PHE A 250 4.98 16.73 22.58
C PHE A 250 5.01 15.51 23.53
N GLY A 251 6.18 15.03 23.92
CA GLY A 251 6.37 13.75 24.59
C GLY A 251 5.57 13.52 25.87
N ASP A 252 5.16 14.58 26.57
CA ASP A 252 4.29 14.47 27.73
C ASP A 252 2.83 14.08 27.35
N LYS A 253 2.37 14.48 26.16
CA LYS A 253 0.98 14.33 25.70
C LYS A 253 0.80 13.23 24.68
N VAL A 254 1.77 13.09 23.77
CA VAL A 254 1.73 12.16 22.65
C VAL A 254 3.07 11.41 22.57
N GLU A 255 3.05 10.11 22.47
CA GLU A 255 4.20 9.32 22.11
C GLU A 255 4.38 9.39 20.58
N ILE A 256 5.58 9.65 20.09
CA ILE A 256 5.85 9.76 18.65
C ILE A 256 6.84 8.66 18.28
N LYS A 257 6.52 7.87 17.26
CA LYS A 257 7.34 6.75 16.79
C LYS A 257 7.64 6.86 15.30
N HIS A 258 8.87 6.61 14.88
CA HIS A 258 9.12 6.14 13.52
C HIS A 258 8.70 4.68 13.48
N SER A 259 7.64 4.35 12.73
CA SER A 259 6.88 3.11 12.85
C SER A 259 6.73 2.41 11.49
N ASN A 260 5.99 1.32 11.51
CA ASN A 260 5.65 0.52 10.33
C ASN A 260 4.20 0.03 10.43
N PHE A 261 3.64 -0.49 9.32
CA PHE A 261 2.25 -0.94 9.31
C PHE A 261 1.99 -2.10 10.25
N LYS A 262 2.92 -3.03 10.40
CA LYS A 262 2.74 -4.17 11.32
C LYS A 262 2.51 -3.69 12.74
N ASP A 263 3.38 -2.82 13.25
CA ASP A 263 3.29 -2.31 14.62
C ASP A 263 2.02 -1.49 14.82
N PHE A 264 1.69 -0.61 13.86
CA PHE A 264 0.47 0.17 13.90
C PHE A 264 -0.79 -0.72 13.93
N ILE A 265 -0.89 -1.70 13.03
CA ILE A 265 -2.04 -2.61 12.94
C ILE A 265 -2.18 -3.46 14.19
N ASP A 266 -1.09 -4.00 14.72
CA ASP A 266 -1.10 -4.78 15.95
C ASP A 266 -1.54 -3.95 17.16
N GLU A 267 -1.13 -2.68 17.24
CA GLU A 267 -1.51 -1.76 18.32
C GLU A 267 -2.97 -1.26 18.23
N ILE A 268 -3.57 -1.16 17.04
CA ILE A 268 -5.00 -0.80 16.91
C ILE A 268 -5.94 -2.00 17.06
N ARG A 269 -5.48 -3.22 16.82
CA ARG A 269 -6.28 -4.46 16.85
C ARG A 269 -7.14 -4.63 18.13
N PRO A 270 -6.65 -4.34 19.34
CA PRO A 270 -7.47 -4.41 20.55
C PRO A 270 -8.67 -3.46 20.59
N TYR A 271 -8.70 -2.46 19.72
CA TYR A 271 -9.78 -1.47 19.62
C TYR A 271 -10.83 -1.81 18.56
N SER A 272 -10.64 -2.90 17.81
CA SER A 272 -11.50 -3.29 16.67
C SER A 272 -13.00 -3.39 17.00
N GLY A 273 -13.34 -3.72 18.24
CA GLY A 273 -14.74 -3.71 18.70
C GLY A 273 -15.42 -2.32 18.70
N LYS A 274 -14.70 -1.23 18.42
CA LYS A 274 -15.22 0.13 18.26
C LYS A 274 -15.28 0.58 16.81
N PHE A 275 -14.77 -0.23 15.89
CA PHE A 275 -14.69 0.13 14.48
C PHE A 275 -16.06 0.00 13.83
N THR A 276 -16.33 0.89 12.88
CA THR A 276 -17.59 0.86 12.13
C THR A 276 -17.60 -0.32 11.17
N GLU A 277 -18.67 -1.10 11.15
CA GLU A 277 -18.86 -2.14 10.15
C GLU A 277 -19.23 -1.56 8.78
N VAL A 278 -18.60 -2.05 7.75
CA VAL A 278 -18.86 -1.69 6.35
C VAL A 278 -18.99 -2.96 5.51
N ARG A 279 -19.90 -2.96 4.54
CA ARG A 279 -20.19 -4.09 3.67
C ARG A 279 -20.11 -3.71 2.20
N GLY A 280 -19.59 -4.62 1.38
CA GLY A 280 -19.59 -4.46 -0.07
C GLY A 280 -18.46 -3.58 -0.59
N GLU A 281 -18.70 -2.94 -1.72
CA GLU A 281 -17.71 -2.12 -2.42
C GLU A 281 -17.46 -0.79 -1.72
N LEU A 282 -16.19 -0.37 -1.73
CA LEU A 282 -15.79 0.94 -1.23
C LEU A 282 -15.58 1.87 -2.44
N ALA A 283 -16.67 2.47 -2.89
CA ALA A 283 -16.71 3.26 -4.13
C ALA A 283 -17.33 4.65 -3.95
N SER A 284 -17.31 5.21 -2.72
CA SER A 284 -17.81 6.55 -2.46
C SER A 284 -17.05 7.60 -3.27
N GLN A 285 -17.78 8.49 -3.90
CA GLN A 285 -17.21 9.64 -4.61
C GLN A 285 -16.72 10.75 -3.69
N TYR A 286 -17.03 10.65 -2.41
CA TYR A 286 -16.65 11.62 -1.39
C TYR A 286 -15.69 10.99 -0.38
N THR A 287 -14.44 11.40 -0.38
CA THR A 287 -13.44 11.02 0.61
C THR A 287 -12.52 12.22 0.84
N SER A 288 -12.64 12.92 1.96
CA SER A 288 -11.69 13.95 2.42
C SER A 288 -10.97 14.77 1.30
N GLY A 289 -11.67 15.08 0.21
CA GLY A 289 -11.14 15.77 -0.96
C GLY A 289 -10.58 14.90 -2.08
N ILE A 290 -10.31 13.62 -1.85
CA ILE A 290 -9.73 12.68 -2.84
C ILE A 290 -10.73 11.56 -3.16
N ARG A 291 -11.45 11.73 -4.26
CA ARG A 291 -12.47 10.79 -4.71
C ARG A 291 -11.90 9.66 -5.57
N PRO A 292 -12.57 8.51 -5.67
CA PRO A 292 -12.31 7.52 -6.71
C PRO A 292 -12.37 8.13 -8.10
N LEU A 293 -11.48 7.68 -9.00
CA LEU A 293 -11.43 8.14 -10.39
C LEU A 293 -12.23 7.18 -11.28
N THR A 294 -13.52 7.05 -11.02
CA THR A 294 -14.42 6.09 -11.72
C THR A 294 -14.50 6.29 -13.22
N ASP A 295 -14.20 7.49 -13.72
CA ASP A 295 -14.16 7.80 -15.14
C ASP A 295 -13.10 6.99 -15.90
N THR A 296 -12.08 6.49 -15.22
CA THR A 296 -11.06 5.60 -15.80
C THR A 296 -11.67 4.33 -16.38
N ALA A 297 -12.79 3.84 -15.84
CA ALA A 297 -13.48 2.66 -16.34
C ALA A 297 -13.94 2.82 -17.79
N SER A 298 -14.34 4.04 -18.21
CA SER A 298 -14.85 4.33 -19.54
C SER A 298 -13.81 4.86 -20.53
N THR A 299 -12.58 5.10 -20.11
CA THR A 299 -11.51 5.61 -20.99
C THR A 299 -10.75 4.47 -21.67
N ASN A 300 -10.20 4.74 -22.86
CA ASN A 300 -9.35 3.84 -23.62
C ASN A 300 -9.88 2.39 -23.74
N ILE A 301 -11.14 2.24 -24.08
CA ILE A 301 -11.85 0.95 -24.21
C ILE A 301 -11.11 -0.06 -25.09
N PRO A 302 -10.49 0.30 -26.24
CA PRO A 302 -9.74 -0.67 -27.05
C PRO A 302 -8.60 -1.35 -26.31
N MET A 303 -7.89 -0.63 -25.42
CA MET A 303 -6.81 -1.20 -24.60
C MET A 303 -7.38 -2.19 -23.56
N LYS A 304 -8.44 -1.81 -22.87
CA LYS A 304 -9.13 -2.68 -21.89
C LYS A 304 -9.66 -3.95 -22.55
N GLN A 305 -10.22 -3.85 -23.76
CA GLN A 305 -10.64 -5.02 -24.54
C GLN A 305 -9.47 -5.93 -24.92
N LYS A 306 -8.30 -5.37 -25.26
CA LYS A 306 -7.09 -6.17 -25.51
C LYS A 306 -6.60 -6.87 -24.25
N ASN A 307 -6.53 -6.14 -23.13
CA ASN A 307 -6.16 -6.71 -21.83
C ASN A 307 -7.07 -7.90 -21.50
N HIS A 308 -8.39 -7.72 -21.57
CA HIS A 308 -9.37 -8.80 -21.33
C HIS A 308 -9.18 -10.00 -22.27
N LYS A 309 -8.91 -9.78 -23.55
CA LYS A 309 -8.64 -10.87 -24.52
C LYS A 309 -7.38 -11.65 -24.16
N VAL A 310 -6.30 -10.97 -23.82
CA VAL A 310 -5.04 -11.62 -23.41
C VAL A 310 -5.22 -12.41 -22.12
N GLN A 311 -5.91 -11.84 -21.15
CA GLN A 311 -6.22 -12.50 -19.89
C GLN A 311 -7.04 -13.77 -20.11
N ASN A 312 -8.11 -13.71 -20.91
CA ASN A 312 -8.90 -14.89 -21.25
C ASN A 312 -8.08 -15.96 -22.00
N ALA A 313 -7.17 -15.54 -22.89
CA ALA A 313 -6.28 -16.47 -23.56
C ALA A 313 -5.33 -17.18 -22.58
N LEU A 314 -4.79 -16.47 -21.60
CA LEU A 314 -3.97 -17.07 -20.54
C LEU A 314 -4.78 -18.06 -19.70
N THR A 315 -5.91 -17.61 -19.16
CA THR A 315 -6.70 -18.38 -18.18
C THR A 315 -7.39 -19.58 -18.81
N HIS A 316 -7.98 -19.43 -20.02
CA HIS A 316 -8.87 -20.44 -20.60
C HIS A 316 -8.24 -21.24 -21.75
N ILE A 317 -7.08 -20.85 -22.26
CA ILE A 317 -6.41 -21.52 -23.37
C ILE A 317 -4.99 -21.95 -22.98
N SER A 318 -4.12 -21.01 -22.66
CA SER A 318 -2.69 -21.28 -22.49
C SER A 318 -2.41 -22.16 -21.28
N GLU A 319 -2.94 -21.83 -20.11
CA GLU A 319 -2.76 -22.64 -18.90
C GLU A 319 -3.39 -24.03 -18.99
N PRO A 320 -4.67 -24.19 -19.44
CA PRO A 320 -5.25 -25.51 -19.61
C PRO A 320 -4.49 -26.38 -20.61
N ILE A 321 -4.09 -25.84 -21.79
CA ILE A 321 -3.32 -26.60 -22.76
C ILE A 321 -1.96 -27.01 -22.19
N ASN A 322 -1.28 -26.09 -21.48
CA ASN A 322 0.00 -26.38 -20.85
C ASN A 322 -0.12 -27.44 -19.74
N ALA A 323 -1.21 -27.41 -18.96
CA ALA A 323 -1.50 -28.46 -17.98
C ALA A 323 -1.82 -29.82 -18.65
N MET A 324 -2.58 -29.81 -19.76
CA MET A 324 -2.88 -31.03 -20.52
C MET A 324 -1.65 -31.65 -21.18
N SER A 325 -0.67 -30.84 -21.63
CA SER A 325 0.56 -31.34 -22.25
C SER A 325 1.38 -32.22 -21.30
N MET A 326 1.27 -32.00 -19.98
CA MET A 326 1.88 -32.88 -18.98
C MET A 326 1.35 -34.34 -19.04
N LEU A 327 0.09 -34.51 -19.45
CA LEU A 327 -0.51 -35.85 -19.59
C LEU A 327 0.13 -36.67 -20.71
N VAL A 328 0.77 -36.02 -21.67
CA VAL A 328 1.47 -36.66 -22.79
C VAL A 328 3.00 -36.62 -22.63
N GLY A 329 3.48 -36.22 -21.47
CA GLY A 329 4.89 -36.29 -21.08
C GLY A 329 5.71 -35.01 -21.28
N ASP A 330 5.06 -33.90 -21.64
CA ASP A 330 5.74 -32.59 -21.70
C ASP A 330 5.91 -31.97 -20.32
N SER A 331 6.81 -31.00 -20.19
CA SER A 331 6.97 -30.21 -18.97
C SER A 331 6.00 -29.04 -18.92
N TYR A 332 5.48 -28.71 -17.74
CA TYR A 332 4.73 -27.47 -17.53
C TYR A 332 5.63 -26.24 -17.69
N ARG A 333 5.24 -25.32 -18.56
CA ARG A 333 6.02 -24.12 -18.89
C ARG A 333 5.63 -22.95 -17.98
N ASP A 334 5.86 -23.10 -16.66
CA ASP A 334 5.63 -22.03 -15.65
C ASP A 334 6.40 -20.76 -16.01
N ASP A 335 7.61 -20.88 -16.53
CA ASP A 335 8.45 -19.77 -16.94
C ASP A 335 7.77 -18.82 -17.96
N MET A 336 7.18 -19.40 -19.01
CA MET A 336 6.50 -18.62 -20.06
C MET A 336 5.18 -18.03 -19.56
N LEU A 337 4.40 -18.80 -18.82
CA LEU A 337 3.12 -18.35 -18.28
C LEU A 337 3.34 -17.22 -17.26
N ARG A 338 4.31 -17.38 -16.35
CA ARG A 338 4.68 -16.34 -15.38
C ARG A 338 5.14 -15.06 -16.08
N TYR A 339 5.99 -15.18 -17.10
CA TYR A 339 6.40 -14.03 -17.89
C TYR A 339 5.21 -13.30 -18.52
N ALA A 340 4.28 -14.05 -19.13
CA ALA A 340 3.09 -13.48 -19.76
C ALA A 340 2.19 -12.78 -18.75
N TRP A 341 1.96 -13.39 -17.58
CA TRP A 341 1.19 -12.76 -16.48
C TRP A 341 1.85 -11.48 -15.96
N LYS A 342 3.17 -11.50 -15.74
CA LYS A 342 3.92 -10.30 -15.31
C LYS A 342 3.83 -9.15 -16.32
N LYS A 343 3.65 -9.44 -17.60
CA LYS A 343 3.46 -8.42 -18.65
C LYS A 343 2.01 -7.95 -18.76
N LEU A 344 1.05 -8.74 -18.29
CA LEU A 344 -0.37 -8.38 -18.30
C LEU A 344 -0.75 -7.55 -17.05
N MET A 345 -0.20 -7.89 -15.89
CA MET A 345 -0.35 -7.13 -14.64
C MET A 345 0.45 -5.84 -14.68
#